data_208984d0e89ecffe30d34cad71f3f43a
#
_entry.id   208984d0e89ecffe30d34cad71f3f43a
#
_cell.length_a   1.000
_cell.length_b   1.000
_cell.length_c   1.000
_cell.angle_alpha   90.00
_cell.angle_beta   90.00
_cell.angle_gamma   90.00
#
_symmetry.space_group_name_H-M   'P 1'
#
loop_
_entity.id
_entity.type
_entity.pdbx_description
1 polymer ?
#
loop_
_entity_poly.entity_id
_entity_poly.type
_entity_poly.pdbx_seq_one_letter_code
_entity_poly.pdbx_strand_id
1 'polypeptide(L)'
;RAEIPSGPARGYLCENYGGAFTLPERGPIGANCLANSRDFLTPVAYYEDKDTPTELYVKWGGSLFKTTLPHSPIDVVAWHGNYAPYKYDLRTFSPVGAIGFDHPDPSIFTVLTSPSETAGTANIDFVIFPERWMVGENTFRPPWYHMNIMSEFMGLIYGVYDAKPQGFTPGGISLHNMMLPH
;
A
#
# COMPACT_ATOMS: atom_id res chain seq x y z
N ARG A 1 -15.78 -10.37 3.04
CA ARG A 1 -15.24 -11.73 3.16
C ARG A 1 -14.03 -11.88 2.26
N ALA A 2 -12.93 -12.40 2.80
CA ALA A 2 -11.76 -12.77 2.02
C ALA A 2 -11.78 -14.27 1.77
N GLU A 3 -11.52 -14.67 0.53
CA GLU A 3 -11.40 -16.07 0.12
C GLU A 3 -10.02 -16.31 -0.49
N ILE A 4 -9.39 -17.40 -0.12
CA ILE A 4 -8.10 -17.80 -0.65
C ILE A 4 -8.32 -19.11 -1.41
N PRO A 5 -8.54 -19.03 -2.73
CA PRO A 5 -8.94 -20.19 -3.51
C PRO A 5 -7.81 -21.22 -3.69
N SER A 6 -6.57 -20.83 -3.52
CA SER A 6 -5.43 -21.73 -3.70
C SER A 6 -4.20 -21.26 -2.92
N GLY A 7 -3.58 -22.20 -2.20
CA GLY A 7 -2.31 -21.98 -1.50
C GLY A 7 -2.39 -20.99 -0.33
N PRO A 8 -1.25 -20.73 0.32
CA PRO A 8 -1.17 -19.74 1.38
C PRO A 8 -1.23 -18.31 0.82
N ALA A 9 -1.92 -17.41 1.52
CA ALA A 9 -1.89 -15.98 1.24
C ALA A 9 -1.07 -15.26 2.32
N ARG A 10 -0.51 -14.13 1.94
CA ARG A 10 0.24 -13.24 2.82
C ARG A 10 -0.16 -11.80 2.50
N GLY A 11 -0.23 -10.96 3.52
CA GLY A 11 -0.60 -9.56 3.33
C GLY A 11 -0.12 -8.69 4.47
N TYR A 12 -0.17 -7.39 4.23
CA TYR A 12 0.04 -6.35 5.21
C TYR A 12 -1.25 -5.55 5.35
N LEU A 13 -1.57 -5.15 6.55
CA LEU A 13 -2.71 -4.30 6.85
C LEU A 13 -2.20 -2.95 7.34
N CYS A 14 -2.61 -1.89 6.66
CA CYS A 14 -2.35 -0.51 7.05
C CYS A 14 -3.66 0.19 7.35
N GLU A 15 -3.74 0.85 8.49
CA GLU A 15 -4.85 1.72 8.85
C GLU A 15 -4.42 3.18 8.76
N ASN A 16 -5.16 3.95 7.97
CA ASN A 16 -4.93 5.38 7.79
C ASN A 16 -6.03 6.17 8.52
N TYR A 17 -5.64 7.02 9.46
CA TYR A 17 -6.56 7.82 10.27
C TYR A 17 -6.69 9.27 9.83
N GLY A 18 -5.81 9.74 8.95
CA GLY A 18 -5.76 11.15 8.55
C GLY A 18 -6.71 11.53 7.41
N GLY A 19 -7.14 10.57 6.62
CA GLY A 19 -8.00 10.81 5.46
C GLY A 19 -8.08 9.60 4.54
N ALA A 20 -8.75 9.76 3.41
CA ALA A 20 -8.86 8.72 2.41
C ALA A 20 -7.62 8.68 1.51
N PHE A 21 -7.29 7.51 0.99
CA PHE A 21 -6.32 7.39 -0.09
C PHE A 21 -6.93 7.90 -1.41
N THR A 22 -6.14 8.66 -2.14
CA THR A 22 -6.46 9.18 -3.46
C THR A 22 -5.30 8.91 -4.43
N LEU A 23 -5.53 9.08 -5.72
CA LEU A 23 -4.43 9.16 -6.66
C LEU A 23 -3.62 10.44 -6.40
N PRO A 24 -2.28 10.40 -6.52
CA PRO A 24 -1.45 11.59 -6.35
C PRO A 24 -1.85 12.71 -7.31
N GLU A 25 -1.76 13.94 -6.86
CA GLU A 25 -1.94 15.10 -7.74
C GLU A 25 -0.83 15.18 -8.78
N ARG A 26 -1.20 15.54 -9.99
CA ARG A 26 -0.24 15.65 -11.08
C ARG A 26 0.62 16.92 -11.01
N GLY A 27 0.20 17.91 -10.24
CA GLY A 27 0.85 19.21 -10.21
C GLY A 27 0.80 19.93 -11.57
N PRO A 28 1.45 21.09 -11.70
CA PRO A 28 1.38 21.92 -12.91
C PRO A 28 2.11 21.31 -14.12
N ILE A 29 3.06 20.43 -13.89
CA ILE A 29 3.88 19.79 -14.94
C ILE A 29 3.38 18.38 -15.27
N GLY A 30 2.49 17.85 -14.46
CA GLY A 30 2.03 16.46 -14.53
C GLY A 30 2.95 15.49 -13.78
N ALA A 31 2.42 14.36 -13.36
CA ALA A 31 3.21 13.29 -12.76
C ALA A 31 3.83 12.41 -13.84
N ASN A 32 5.02 11.90 -13.56
CA ASN A 32 5.73 11.02 -14.48
C ASN A 32 5.09 9.63 -14.57
N CYS A 33 4.44 9.18 -13.50
CA CYS A 33 3.70 7.94 -13.54
C CYS A 33 2.68 7.88 -12.41
N LEU A 34 1.48 7.51 -12.76
CA LEU A 34 0.41 7.25 -11.81
C LEU A 34 -0.25 5.92 -12.14
N ALA A 35 -0.74 5.25 -11.11
CA ALA A 35 -1.71 4.20 -11.32
C ALA A 35 -2.89 4.74 -12.14
N ASN A 36 -3.33 3.98 -13.12
CA ASN A 36 -4.47 4.40 -13.93
C ASN A 36 -5.76 4.11 -13.16
N SER A 37 -6.63 5.10 -13.04
CA SER A 37 -7.90 4.97 -12.32
C SER A 37 -8.80 3.86 -12.88
N ARG A 38 -8.72 3.56 -14.18
CA ARG A 38 -9.47 2.47 -14.82
C ARG A 38 -9.09 1.08 -14.33
N ASP A 39 -7.89 0.91 -13.79
CA ASP A 39 -7.36 -0.37 -13.32
C ASP A 39 -7.76 -0.67 -11.87
N PHE A 40 -8.37 0.30 -11.18
CA PHE A 40 -8.98 0.11 -9.88
C PHE A 40 -10.37 -0.48 -10.03
N LEU A 41 -10.55 -1.68 -9.52
CA LEU A 41 -11.80 -2.40 -9.62
C LEU A 41 -12.59 -2.27 -8.33
N THR A 42 -13.85 -1.92 -8.45
CA THR A 42 -14.78 -1.97 -7.33
C THR A 42 -15.30 -3.40 -7.20
N PRO A 43 -15.07 -4.10 -6.08
CA PRO A 43 -15.62 -5.43 -5.88
C PRO A 43 -17.14 -5.39 -5.80
N VAL A 44 -17.77 -6.46 -6.25
CA VAL A 44 -19.20 -6.66 -6.07
C VAL A 44 -19.50 -6.86 -4.59
N ALA A 45 -20.53 -6.21 -4.10
CA ALA A 45 -20.98 -6.40 -2.73
C ALA A 45 -21.41 -7.84 -2.50
N TYR A 46 -21.02 -8.37 -1.35
CA TYR A 46 -21.40 -9.71 -0.93
C TYR A 46 -22.56 -9.63 0.07
N TYR A 47 -23.58 -10.38 -0.17
CA TYR A 47 -24.74 -10.53 0.71
C TYR A 47 -24.82 -11.99 1.16
N GLU A 48 -25.07 -12.20 2.44
CA GLU A 48 -25.24 -13.53 3.01
C GLU A 48 -26.33 -13.49 4.08
N ASP A 49 -27.44 -14.15 3.83
CA ASP A 49 -28.54 -14.33 4.77
C ASP A 49 -28.44 -15.76 5.35
N LYS A 50 -27.86 -15.86 6.53
CA LYS A 50 -27.66 -17.14 7.21
C LYS A 50 -27.85 -17.01 8.72
N ASP A 51 -28.71 -17.83 9.28
CA ASP A 51 -28.92 -18.00 10.71
C ASP A 51 -27.82 -18.90 11.32
N THR A 52 -26.57 -18.45 11.21
CA THR A 52 -25.42 -19.15 11.77
C THR A 52 -24.72 -18.22 12.75
N PRO A 53 -24.50 -18.65 14.00
CA PRO A 53 -23.77 -17.85 14.97
C PRO A 53 -22.40 -17.43 14.43
N THR A 54 -22.17 -16.13 14.40
CA THR A 54 -20.95 -15.53 13.83
C THR A 54 -20.24 -14.67 14.86
N GLU A 55 -18.95 -14.94 15.05
CA GLU A 55 -18.11 -14.09 15.89
C GLU A 55 -17.71 -12.82 15.13
N LEU A 56 -18.06 -11.67 15.69
CA LEU A 56 -17.69 -10.38 15.18
C LEU A 56 -16.61 -9.76 16.06
N TYR A 57 -15.51 -9.39 15.44
CA TYR A 57 -14.41 -8.66 16.07
C TYR A 57 -14.38 -7.23 15.57
N VAL A 58 -14.38 -6.27 16.48
CA VAL A 58 -14.31 -4.85 16.17
C VAL A 58 -13.07 -4.27 16.82
N LYS A 59 -12.24 -3.61 16.02
CA LYS A 59 -11.10 -2.85 16.53
C LYS A 59 -11.53 -1.41 16.76
N TRP A 60 -11.32 -0.91 17.98
CA TRP A 60 -11.61 0.45 18.35
C TRP A 60 -10.65 0.96 19.41
N GLY A 61 -10.08 2.15 19.20
CA GLY A 61 -9.15 2.77 20.17
C GLY A 61 -7.95 1.91 20.56
N GLY A 62 -7.42 1.12 19.63
CA GLY A 62 -6.31 0.20 19.88
C GLY A 62 -6.68 -1.10 20.59
N SER A 63 -7.96 -1.30 20.91
CA SER A 63 -8.48 -2.51 21.57
C SER A 63 -9.34 -3.33 20.61
N LEU A 64 -9.36 -4.64 20.81
CA LEU A 64 -10.24 -5.57 20.11
C LEU A 64 -11.43 -5.93 21.00
N PHE A 65 -12.61 -5.75 20.44
CA PHE A 65 -13.88 -6.15 21.05
C PHE A 65 -14.45 -7.32 20.30
N LYS A 66 -15.08 -8.23 21.00
CA LYS A 66 -15.71 -9.42 20.43
C LYS A 66 -17.16 -9.49 20.86
N THR A 67 -18.04 -9.82 19.92
CA THR A 67 -19.42 -10.21 20.20
C THR A 67 -19.81 -11.40 19.34
N THR A 68 -20.85 -12.12 19.72
CA THR A 68 -21.42 -13.20 18.91
C THR A 68 -22.80 -12.78 18.47
N LEU A 69 -23.00 -12.72 17.17
CA LEU A 69 -24.29 -12.48 16.55
C LEU A 69 -24.98 -13.82 16.28
N PRO A 70 -26.32 -13.89 16.36
CA PRO A 70 -27.04 -15.12 16.04
C PRO A 70 -27.09 -15.46 14.54
N HIS A 71 -26.71 -14.50 13.70
CA HIS A 71 -26.78 -14.60 12.25
C HIS A 71 -25.52 -14.00 11.59
N SER A 72 -25.39 -14.14 10.29
CA SER A 72 -24.31 -13.48 9.52
C SER A 72 -24.48 -11.95 9.57
N PRO A 73 -23.42 -11.15 9.84
CA PRO A 73 -23.50 -9.70 9.78
C PRO A 73 -23.52 -9.14 8.36
N ILE A 74 -23.53 -9.99 7.34
CA ILE A 74 -23.50 -9.60 5.92
C ILE A 74 -24.91 -9.65 5.32
N ASP A 75 -25.94 -9.72 6.14
CA ASP A 75 -27.37 -9.64 5.79
C ASP A 75 -27.87 -8.20 5.60
N VAL A 76 -26.99 -7.31 5.18
CA VAL A 76 -27.24 -5.88 5.06
C VAL A 76 -27.17 -5.41 3.60
N VAL A 77 -27.87 -4.31 3.31
CA VAL A 77 -27.76 -3.65 2.01
C VAL A 77 -26.36 -3.09 1.85
N ALA A 78 -25.66 -3.52 0.81
CA ALA A 78 -24.37 -2.96 0.47
C ALA A 78 -24.53 -1.53 -0.04
N TRP A 79 -23.79 -0.62 0.53
CA TRP A 79 -23.79 0.77 0.14
C TRP A 79 -22.38 1.20 -0.32
N HIS A 80 -22.34 1.81 -1.50
CA HIS A 80 -21.12 2.33 -2.10
C HIS A 80 -21.16 3.85 -2.12
N GLY A 81 -20.84 4.46 -1.01
CA GLY A 81 -20.65 5.92 -0.94
C GLY A 81 -19.20 6.29 -1.26
N ASN A 82 -18.73 7.34 -0.60
CA ASN A 82 -17.34 7.82 -0.72
C ASN A 82 -16.29 6.83 -0.19
N TYR A 83 -16.72 5.79 0.48
CA TYR A 83 -15.86 4.75 1.07
C TYR A 83 -16.02 3.40 0.37
N ALA A 84 -16.31 3.42 -0.92
CA ALA A 84 -16.38 2.19 -1.70
C ALA A 84 -15.04 1.44 -1.63
N PRO A 85 -15.06 0.13 -1.44
CA PRO A 85 -13.84 -0.67 -1.48
C PRO A 85 -13.29 -0.73 -2.90
N TYR A 86 -11.97 -0.70 -3.03
CA TYR A 86 -11.24 -0.87 -4.28
C TYR A 86 -10.25 -2.00 -4.17
N LYS A 87 -9.95 -2.61 -5.30
CA LYS A 87 -8.80 -3.49 -5.46
C LYS A 87 -7.99 -3.07 -6.68
N TYR A 88 -6.70 -3.20 -6.58
CA TYR A 88 -5.76 -2.86 -7.64
C TYR A 88 -4.66 -3.91 -7.72
N ASP A 89 -4.36 -4.38 -8.91
CA ASP A 89 -3.26 -5.31 -9.12
C ASP A 89 -1.95 -4.52 -9.27
N LEU A 90 -1.11 -4.56 -8.26
CA LEU A 90 0.16 -3.83 -8.23
C LEU A 90 1.11 -4.21 -9.38
N ARG A 91 0.93 -5.37 -10.01
CA ARG A 91 1.71 -5.77 -11.18
C ARG A 91 1.40 -4.95 -12.42
N THR A 92 0.27 -4.25 -12.44
CA THR A 92 -0.09 -3.34 -13.53
C THR A 92 0.56 -1.96 -13.39
N PHE A 93 1.13 -1.67 -12.23
CA PHE A 93 1.82 -0.41 -11.99
C PHE A 93 3.17 -0.39 -12.69
N SER A 94 3.37 0.59 -13.58
CA SER A 94 4.61 0.76 -14.34
C SER A 94 5.12 2.18 -14.17
N PRO A 95 6.07 2.41 -13.27
CA PRO A 95 6.69 3.73 -13.14
C PRO A 95 7.47 4.06 -14.40
N VAL A 96 7.29 5.27 -14.88
CA VAL A 96 8.02 5.81 -16.02
C VAL A 96 8.81 7.02 -15.54
N GLY A 97 10.09 7.02 -15.77
CA GLY A 97 10.93 8.15 -15.39
C GLY A 97 12.36 7.93 -15.82
N ALA A 98 13.10 9.03 -15.99
CA ALA A 98 14.52 8.99 -16.26
C ALA A 98 15.27 8.73 -14.96
N ILE A 99 15.98 7.63 -14.91
CA ILE A 99 16.89 7.26 -13.83
C ILE A 99 18.34 7.46 -14.33
N GLY A 100 18.55 8.52 -15.09
CA GLY A 100 19.80 8.66 -15.85
C GLY A 100 20.98 9.20 -15.05
N PHE A 101 20.76 10.18 -14.21
CA PHE A 101 21.85 10.92 -13.60
C PHE A 101 21.89 10.89 -12.09
N ASP A 102 20.75 10.64 -11.46
CA ASP A 102 20.60 10.89 -10.05
C ASP A 102 19.75 9.81 -9.42
N HIS A 103 19.63 9.88 -8.11
CA HIS A 103 18.72 9.06 -7.34
C HIS A 103 17.30 9.21 -7.92
N PRO A 104 16.58 8.09 -8.21
CA PRO A 104 15.22 8.17 -8.68
C PRO A 104 14.34 8.82 -7.62
N ASP A 105 13.53 9.80 -8.04
CA ASP A 105 12.55 10.39 -7.14
C ASP A 105 11.55 9.32 -6.70
N PRO A 106 11.42 9.02 -5.40
CA PRO A 106 10.50 7.98 -4.92
C PRO A 106 9.03 8.27 -5.24
N SER A 107 8.66 9.50 -5.59
CA SER A 107 7.30 9.84 -6.02
C SER A 107 6.85 9.10 -7.28
N ILE A 108 7.77 8.65 -8.14
CA ILE A 108 7.43 7.84 -9.32
C ILE A 108 6.85 6.46 -8.95
N PHE A 109 7.06 6.01 -7.72
CA PHE A 109 6.59 4.73 -7.20
C PHE A 109 5.28 4.84 -6.40
N THR A 110 4.75 6.05 -6.24
CA THR A 110 3.53 6.29 -5.47
C THR A 110 2.30 5.82 -6.22
N VAL A 111 1.60 4.86 -5.65
CA VAL A 111 0.32 4.34 -6.17
C VAL A 111 -0.84 5.17 -5.65
N LEU A 112 -0.87 5.39 -4.34
CA LEU A 112 -1.90 6.16 -3.65
C LEU A 112 -1.26 7.07 -2.61
N THR A 113 -1.89 8.20 -2.37
CA THR A 113 -1.51 9.13 -1.32
C THR A 113 -2.72 9.50 -0.45
N SER A 114 -2.48 9.74 0.83
CA SER A 114 -3.43 10.41 1.71
C SER A 114 -2.85 11.77 2.06
N PRO A 115 -3.39 12.85 1.50
CA PRO A 115 -2.90 14.20 1.78
C PRO A 115 -3.05 14.56 3.26
N SER A 116 -2.11 15.35 3.78
CA SER A 116 -2.25 16.01 5.07
C SER A 116 -2.84 17.42 4.91
N GLU A 117 -3.07 18.11 6.02
CA GLU A 117 -3.48 19.52 6.00
C GLU A 117 -2.37 20.45 5.50
N THR A 118 -1.14 20.00 5.49
CA THR A 118 0.01 20.76 4.99
C THR A 118 0.22 20.45 3.51
N ALA A 119 0.11 21.47 2.68
CA ALA A 119 0.31 21.33 1.24
C ALA A 119 1.69 20.75 0.93
N GLY A 120 1.74 19.78 0.01
CA GLY A 120 2.97 19.10 -0.39
C GLY A 120 3.50 18.06 0.62
N THR A 121 2.77 17.82 1.71
CA THR A 121 3.14 16.80 2.71
C THR A 121 2.02 15.78 2.81
N ALA A 122 2.34 14.53 2.56
CA ALA A 122 1.38 13.44 2.74
C ALA A 122 1.24 13.07 4.22
N ASN A 123 0.05 12.60 4.60
CA ASN A 123 -0.16 11.87 5.85
C ASN A 123 0.42 10.46 5.74
N ILE A 124 0.17 9.81 4.60
CA ILE A 124 0.77 8.53 4.25
C ILE A 124 0.80 8.38 2.72
N ASP A 125 1.89 7.85 2.21
CA ASP A 125 2.04 7.42 0.83
C ASP A 125 2.13 5.90 0.76
N PHE A 126 1.37 5.31 -0.14
CA PHE A 126 1.51 3.90 -0.50
C PHE A 126 2.31 3.81 -1.79
N VAL A 127 3.49 3.23 -1.68
CA VAL A 127 4.42 3.07 -2.79
C VAL A 127 4.68 1.61 -3.08
N ILE A 128 5.05 1.30 -4.31
CA ILE A 128 5.49 -0.02 -4.75
C ILE A 128 6.81 0.09 -5.52
N PHE A 129 7.77 -0.72 -5.17
CA PHE A 129 9.00 -0.86 -5.92
C PHE A 129 8.93 -2.13 -6.76
N PRO A 130 8.56 -2.03 -8.04
CA PRO A 130 8.52 -3.18 -8.93
C PRO A 130 9.92 -3.62 -9.34
N GLU A 131 10.03 -4.78 -9.94
CA GLU A 131 11.26 -5.24 -10.57
C GLU A 131 11.76 -4.21 -11.60
N ARG A 132 13.05 -3.87 -11.53
CA ARG A 132 13.68 -2.87 -12.38
C ARG A 132 15.20 -2.98 -12.37
N TRP A 133 15.83 -2.40 -13.39
CA TRP A 133 17.27 -2.16 -13.37
C TRP A 133 17.60 -1.00 -12.43
N MET A 134 18.56 -1.24 -11.55
CA MET A 134 19.04 -0.20 -10.63
C MET A 134 20.02 0.73 -11.33
N VAL A 135 19.98 2.01 -10.97
CA VAL A 135 20.90 3.03 -11.52
C VAL A 135 22.36 2.69 -11.27
N GLY A 136 22.64 2.07 -10.13
CA GLY A 136 23.98 1.64 -9.75
C GLY A 136 24.44 0.31 -10.37
N GLU A 137 23.56 -0.38 -11.10
CA GLU A 137 23.87 -1.70 -11.66
C GLU A 137 25.06 -1.65 -12.61
N ASN A 138 26.02 -2.56 -12.43
CA ASN A 138 27.27 -2.60 -13.19
C ASN A 138 28.12 -1.31 -13.11
N THR A 139 28.00 -0.57 -12.05
CA THR A 139 28.81 0.63 -11.77
C THR A 139 29.55 0.49 -10.44
N PHE A 140 30.49 1.40 -10.18
CA PHE A 140 31.16 1.51 -8.88
C PHE A 140 30.40 2.41 -7.89
N ARG A 141 29.17 2.78 -8.18
CA ARG A 141 28.37 3.61 -7.28
C ARG A 141 27.94 2.79 -6.06
N PRO A 142 28.06 3.34 -4.85
CA PRO A 142 27.51 2.71 -3.64
C PRO A 142 25.99 2.72 -3.70
N PRO A 143 25.31 1.86 -2.92
CA PRO A 143 23.89 1.93 -2.72
C PRO A 143 23.47 3.32 -2.23
N TRP A 144 22.32 3.78 -2.68
CA TRP A 144 21.73 5.03 -2.23
C TRP A 144 21.31 4.92 -0.75
N TYR A 145 21.48 5.98 -0.04
CA TYR A 145 20.94 6.15 1.30
C TYR A 145 20.40 7.56 1.48
N HIS A 146 19.44 7.71 2.33
CA HIS A 146 18.83 9.00 2.62
C HIS A 146 18.27 9.07 4.05
N MET A 147 17.77 10.22 4.40
CA MET A 147 16.95 10.47 5.57
C MET A 147 15.73 11.25 5.14
N ASN A 148 14.59 10.99 5.73
CA ASN A 148 13.41 11.82 5.52
C ASN A 148 12.68 12.10 6.84
N ILE A 149 11.73 13.01 6.81
CA ILE A 149 10.92 13.40 7.96
C ILE A 149 9.80 12.42 8.28
N MET A 150 9.56 11.45 7.41
CA MET A 150 8.54 10.42 7.58
C MET A 150 9.22 9.11 7.97
N SER A 151 8.49 8.28 8.70
CA SER A 151 8.89 6.88 8.88
C SER A 151 8.49 6.07 7.67
N GLU A 152 9.29 5.07 7.33
CA GLU A 152 9.02 4.17 6.21
C GLU A 152 8.81 2.75 6.71
N PHE A 153 7.67 2.18 6.39
CA PHE A 153 7.41 0.76 6.56
C PHE A 153 7.61 0.05 5.23
N MET A 154 8.49 -0.92 5.19
CA MET A 154 8.77 -1.72 4.01
C MET A 154 8.38 -3.17 4.23
N GLY A 155 7.70 -3.75 3.25
CA GLY A 155 7.38 -5.18 3.22
C GLY A 155 7.85 -5.80 1.91
N LEU A 156 8.65 -6.86 1.96
CA LEU A 156 9.09 -7.56 0.78
C LEU A 156 8.03 -8.59 0.36
N ILE A 157 7.41 -8.40 -0.80
CA ILE A 157 6.40 -9.31 -1.34
C ILE A 157 7.08 -10.50 -2.03
N TYR A 158 8.01 -10.23 -2.94
CA TYR A 158 8.86 -11.21 -3.61
C TYR A 158 10.15 -10.56 -4.13
N GLY A 159 11.08 -11.35 -4.61
CA GLY A 159 12.34 -10.86 -5.15
C GLY A 159 13.41 -10.65 -4.09
N VAL A 160 14.35 -9.79 -4.42
CA VAL A 160 15.49 -9.40 -3.56
C VAL A 160 15.56 -7.88 -3.53
N TYR A 161 15.73 -7.33 -2.35
CA TYR A 161 15.95 -5.90 -2.17
C TYR A 161 17.45 -5.60 -2.25
N ASP A 162 17.85 -4.70 -3.14
CA ASP A 162 19.25 -4.42 -3.46
C ASP A 162 20.06 -3.87 -2.26
N ALA A 163 19.47 -2.95 -1.51
CA ALA A 163 20.13 -2.36 -0.34
C ALA A 163 20.33 -3.36 0.81
N LYS A 164 19.60 -4.46 0.81
CA LYS A 164 19.67 -5.50 1.84
C LYS A 164 19.43 -6.89 1.26
N PRO A 165 20.36 -7.39 0.43
CA PRO A 165 20.19 -8.65 -0.28
C PRO A 165 20.19 -9.88 0.64
N GLN A 166 20.71 -9.73 1.86
CA GLN A 166 20.76 -10.82 2.85
C GLN A 166 19.89 -10.49 4.07
N GLY A 167 19.10 -11.46 4.50
CA GLY A 167 18.29 -11.35 5.72
C GLY A 167 16.93 -10.67 5.55
N PHE A 168 16.66 -10.01 4.41
CA PHE A 168 15.36 -9.45 4.08
C PHE A 168 14.71 -10.32 2.99
N THR A 169 13.91 -11.26 3.42
CA THR A 169 13.29 -12.28 2.55
C THR A 169 11.80 -12.00 2.35
N PRO A 170 11.14 -12.58 1.33
CA PRO A 170 9.71 -12.41 1.12
C PRO A 170 8.88 -12.69 2.38
N GLY A 171 8.04 -11.71 2.73
CA GLY A 171 7.26 -11.66 3.98
C GLY A 171 8.00 -11.00 5.14
N GLY A 172 9.26 -10.64 4.98
CA GLY A 172 9.97 -9.79 5.92
C GLY A 172 9.46 -8.35 5.88
N ILE A 173 9.65 -7.66 6.99
CA ILE A 173 9.30 -6.24 7.14
C ILE A 173 10.50 -5.48 7.71
N SER A 174 10.55 -4.20 7.40
CA SER A 174 11.50 -3.24 7.97
C SER A 174 10.76 -1.95 8.31
N LEU A 175 11.12 -1.34 9.42
CA LEU A 175 10.64 -0.02 9.81
C LEU A 175 11.83 0.92 9.95
N HIS A 176 11.85 1.94 9.14
CA HIS A 176 12.83 3.01 9.21
C HIS A 176 12.18 4.22 9.89
N ASN A 177 12.66 4.55 11.06
CA ASN A 177 12.14 5.71 11.78
C ASN A 177 12.56 7.01 11.11
N MET A 178 11.74 8.05 11.27
CA MET A 178 12.03 9.38 10.76
C MET A 178 13.45 9.83 11.16
N MET A 179 14.13 10.51 10.26
CA MET A 179 15.50 11.05 10.42
C MET A 179 16.58 10.01 10.70
N LEU A 180 16.30 8.73 10.52
CA LEU A 180 17.32 7.68 10.58
C LEU A 180 17.88 7.44 9.17
N PRO A 181 19.21 7.45 8.99
CA PRO A 181 19.81 7.13 7.69
C PRO A 181 19.50 5.67 7.28
N HIS A 182 19.08 5.48 6.06
CA HIS A 182 18.76 4.15 5.50
C HIS A 182 18.83 4.13 3.98
#